data_197bc698a41be1da6127cc402c276abc
#
_entry.id   197bc698a41be1da6127cc402c276abc
#
_cell.length_a   1.000
_cell.length_b   1.000
_cell.length_c   1.000
_cell.angle_alpha   90.00
_cell.angle_beta   90.00
_cell.angle_gamma   90.00
#
_symmetry.space_group_name_H-M   'P 1'
#
loop_
_entity.id
_entity.type
_entity.pdbx_description
1 polymer ?
#
loop_
_entity_poly.entity_id
_entity_poly.type
_entity_poly.pdbx_seq_one_letter_code
_entity_poly.pdbx_strand_id
1 'polypeptide(L)'
;MQKAIRENPEQCRILQNGQMHPLEFLTGLVMKETEGRAVPQVVKSLIKDELNISVIYMITTGGAISAVRNKDGTISAGDSTVLKTISEQIAPDTPLQVISAGQYLSEELEPSDWAELIVEINARISAGTASGIVVTQGTYTLSYTAALLYWLFSDSEVPIVITASSSLPLESTEAEVNLRLAIETASKEKNGVFVVYGGKVLSPLNLHFERPGIFSNWNLTSQKFRESGPVATQFSGISDLDQDVVSRLLAEASRKMFMCRLYPGFRSEIYNKMLKYSSVHSIFIEMYGIGSGNMTDSDYSLKPMLLTGNRRGMRFYCTSQQKINLDFSQYITAHGVWREGAVPMGYLTTESAVALYFACSLCADSDAELDEMMENYAALYSN
;
A
#
# COMPACT_ATOMS: atom_id res chain seq x y z
N MET A 1 -9.52 -37.71 8.15
CA MET A 1 -10.05 -36.36 7.86
C MET A 1 -11.58 -36.38 7.80
N GLN A 2 -12.23 -36.99 6.82
CA GLN A 2 -13.72 -37.00 6.71
C GLN A 2 -14.44 -37.46 7.97
N LYS A 3 -13.87 -38.40 8.74
CA LYS A 3 -14.41 -38.83 10.03
C LYS A 3 -14.32 -37.69 11.05
N ALA A 4 -13.17 -37.04 11.18
CA ALA A 4 -12.99 -35.89 12.09
C ALA A 4 -13.97 -34.73 11.79
N ILE A 5 -14.22 -34.46 10.50
CA ILE A 5 -15.20 -33.44 10.07
C ILE A 5 -16.63 -33.88 10.45
N ARG A 6 -17.03 -35.10 10.11
CA ARG A 6 -18.38 -35.58 10.33
C ARG A 6 -18.75 -35.71 11.82
N GLU A 7 -17.78 -36.07 12.67
CA GLU A 7 -17.98 -36.23 14.11
C GLU A 7 -17.96 -34.92 14.89
N ASN A 8 -17.54 -33.81 14.26
CA ASN A 8 -17.40 -32.49 14.90
C ASN A 8 -18.09 -31.36 14.10
N PRO A 9 -19.41 -31.46 13.83
CA PRO A 9 -20.12 -30.52 12.96
C PRO A 9 -20.15 -29.08 13.52
N GLU A 10 -20.19 -28.92 14.85
CA GLU A 10 -20.16 -27.60 15.47
C GLU A 10 -18.81 -26.89 15.25
N GLN A 11 -17.71 -27.61 15.39
CA GLN A 11 -16.36 -27.08 15.13
C GLN A 11 -16.18 -26.71 13.65
N CYS A 12 -16.73 -27.53 12.76
CA CYS A 12 -16.73 -27.22 11.33
C CYS A 12 -17.53 -25.96 11.03
N ARG A 13 -18.70 -25.76 11.64
CA ARG A 13 -19.51 -24.55 11.48
C ARG A 13 -18.79 -23.30 12.01
N ILE A 14 -18.14 -23.38 13.16
CA ILE A 14 -17.34 -22.29 13.72
C ILE A 14 -16.21 -21.91 12.75
N LEU A 15 -15.55 -22.93 12.17
CA LEU A 15 -14.48 -22.75 11.19
C LEU A 15 -14.99 -22.12 9.89
N GLN A 16 -16.14 -22.57 9.37
CA GLN A 16 -16.80 -21.99 8.19
C GLN A 16 -17.25 -20.55 8.39
N ASN A 17 -17.52 -20.13 9.63
CA ASN A 17 -17.82 -18.76 10.02
C ASN A 17 -16.55 -17.89 10.21
N GLY A 18 -15.38 -18.37 9.80
CA GLY A 18 -14.13 -17.60 9.82
C GLY A 18 -13.33 -17.69 11.11
N GLN A 19 -13.80 -18.41 12.14
CA GLN A 19 -13.06 -18.59 13.39
C GLN A 19 -12.09 -19.76 13.26
N MET A 20 -10.79 -19.50 13.24
CA MET A 20 -9.76 -20.47 12.86
C MET A 20 -9.32 -21.43 13.98
N HIS A 21 -9.67 -21.15 15.25
CA HIS A 21 -9.26 -22.01 16.36
C HIS A 21 -9.68 -23.50 16.25
N PRO A 22 -10.82 -23.88 15.61
CA PRO A 22 -11.13 -25.29 15.46
C PRO A 22 -10.24 -26.03 14.44
N LEU A 23 -9.52 -25.33 13.57
CA LEU A 23 -8.64 -25.96 12.58
C LEU A 23 -7.53 -26.77 13.25
N GLU A 24 -6.91 -26.23 14.29
CA GLU A 24 -5.87 -26.93 15.06
C GLU A 24 -6.43 -28.17 15.76
N PHE A 25 -7.62 -28.05 16.33
CA PHE A 25 -8.31 -29.18 16.95
C PHE A 25 -8.61 -30.29 15.94
N LEU A 26 -9.21 -29.97 14.80
CA LEU A 26 -9.51 -30.95 13.73
C LEU A 26 -8.24 -31.58 13.17
N THR A 27 -7.20 -30.77 12.98
CA THR A 27 -5.88 -31.26 12.56
C THR A 27 -5.32 -32.25 13.55
N GLY A 28 -5.37 -31.93 14.85
CA GLY A 28 -4.92 -32.80 15.94
C GLY A 28 -5.65 -34.16 15.94
N LEU A 29 -6.95 -34.18 15.65
CA LEU A 29 -7.71 -35.45 15.53
C LEU A 29 -7.22 -36.29 14.35
N VAL A 30 -6.97 -35.69 13.21
CA VAL A 30 -6.44 -36.40 12.02
C VAL A 30 -5.01 -36.90 12.28
N MET A 31 -4.16 -36.08 12.91
CA MET A 31 -2.80 -36.48 13.28
C MET A 31 -2.80 -37.68 14.24
N LYS A 32 -3.72 -37.72 15.21
CA LYS A 32 -3.88 -38.83 16.13
C LYS A 32 -4.31 -40.11 15.40
N GLU A 33 -5.28 -40.03 14.49
CA GLU A 33 -5.72 -41.18 13.67
C GLU A 33 -4.67 -41.70 12.70
N THR A 34 -3.79 -40.85 12.23
CA THR A 34 -2.69 -41.24 11.35
C THR A 34 -1.40 -41.59 12.10
N GLU A 35 -1.45 -41.67 13.43
CA GLU A 35 -0.28 -41.94 14.30
C GLU A 35 0.92 -41.01 14.01
N GLY A 36 0.63 -39.75 13.67
CA GLY A 36 1.63 -38.73 13.33
C GLY A 36 2.27 -38.87 11.96
N ARG A 37 1.81 -39.81 11.10
CA ARG A 37 2.35 -40.01 9.74
C ARG A 37 1.93 -38.96 8.74
N ALA A 38 0.83 -38.26 8.94
CA ALA A 38 0.39 -37.19 8.09
C ALA A 38 1.23 -35.90 8.32
N VAL A 39 1.35 -35.08 7.29
CA VAL A 39 2.00 -33.76 7.41
C VAL A 39 0.95 -32.74 7.86
N PRO A 40 1.12 -32.06 9.02
CA PRO A 40 0.10 -31.17 9.58
C PRO A 40 -0.41 -30.11 8.61
N GLN A 41 0.48 -29.49 7.83
CA GLN A 41 0.11 -28.45 6.85
C GLN A 41 -0.80 -28.99 5.74
N VAL A 42 -0.51 -30.21 5.24
CA VAL A 42 -1.34 -30.88 4.24
C VAL A 42 -2.73 -31.21 4.81
N VAL A 43 -2.79 -31.67 6.06
CA VAL A 43 -4.06 -31.94 6.75
C VAL A 43 -4.89 -30.66 6.89
N LYS A 44 -4.27 -29.54 7.28
CA LYS A 44 -4.93 -28.24 7.38
C LYS A 44 -5.50 -27.78 6.03
N SER A 45 -4.71 -27.88 4.96
CA SER A 45 -5.18 -27.53 3.60
C SER A 45 -6.39 -28.37 3.21
N LEU A 46 -6.31 -29.69 3.35
CA LEU A 46 -7.41 -30.60 3.00
C LEU A 46 -8.68 -30.37 3.83
N ILE A 47 -8.58 -29.99 5.12
CA ILE A 47 -9.74 -29.65 5.94
C ILE A 47 -10.39 -28.35 5.41
N LYS A 48 -9.58 -27.37 5.06
CA LYS A 48 -10.07 -26.09 4.52
C LYS A 48 -10.79 -26.31 3.19
N ASP A 49 -10.20 -27.08 2.29
CA ASP A 49 -10.77 -27.41 0.98
C ASP A 49 -12.09 -28.17 1.12
N GLU A 50 -12.14 -29.20 1.98
CA GLU A 50 -13.34 -30.01 2.21
C GLU A 50 -14.49 -29.20 2.82
N LEU A 51 -14.17 -28.22 3.67
CA LEU A 51 -15.16 -27.35 4.32
C LEU A 51 -15.46 -26.09 3.51
N ASN A 52 -14.83 -25.88 2.36
CA ASN A 52 -14.92 -24.65 1.55
C ASN A 52 -14.74 -23.39 2.40
N ILE A 53 -13.68 -23.36 3.23
CA ILE A 53 -13.43 -22.23 4.10
C ILE A 53 -12.92 -21.06 3.26
N SER A 54 -13.70 -19.99 3.27
CA SER A 54 -13.46 -18.80 2.49
C SER A 54 -13.88 -17.60 3.33
N VAL A 55 -12.92 -16.82 3.82
CA VAL A 55 -13.14 -15.71 4.76
C VAL A 55 -12.60 -14.42 4.15
N ILE A 56 -13.39 -13.35 4.24
CA ILE A 56 -12.90 -12.00 4.01
C ILE A 56 -12.31 -11.47 5.31
N TYR A 57 -11.03 -11.07 5.25
CA TYR A 57 -10.37 -10.41 6.38
C TYR A 57 -10.46 -8.89 6.21
N MET A 58 -11.07 -8.22 7.18
CA MET A 58 -11.05 -6.77 7.26
C MET A 58 -9.96 -6.33 8.22
N ILE A 59 -8.89 -5.77 7.68
CA ILE A 59 -7.74 -5.26 8.44
C ILE A 59 -7.93 -3.76 8.64
N THR A 60 -8.07 -3.33 9.90
CA THR A 60 -8.37 -1.95 10.24
C THR A 60 -7.14 -1.23 10.76
N THR A 61 -6.89 -0.01 10.27
CA THR A 61 -5.76 0.83 10.70
C THR A 61 -6.20 2.15 11.35
N GLY A 62 -7.51 2.39 11.46
CA GLY A 62 -8.05 3.65 11.98
C GLY A 62 -8.58 4.57 10.88
N GLY A 63 -8.31 5.87 11.00
CA GLY A 63 -8.83 6.91 10.11
C GLY A 63 -10.27 7.32 10.39
N ALA A 64 -10.80 8.29 9.65
CA ALA A 64 -12.15 8.82 9.83
C ALA A 64 -13.24 7.75 9.72
N ILE A 65 -13.01 6.68 8.95
CA ILE A 65 -13.94 5.57 8.76
C ILE A 65 -14.29 4.81 10.05
N SER A 66 -13.43 4.90 11.10
CA SER A 66 -13.66 4.32 12.42
C SER A 66 -13.56 5.34 13.55
N ALA A 67 -13.30 6.61 13.23
CA ALA A 67 -13.05 7.65 14.21
C ALA A 67 -14.29 8.04 15.04
N VAL A 68 -14.03 8.64 16.18
CA VAL A 68 -15.05 9.09 17.13
C VAL A 68 -14.92 10.58 17.41
N ARG A 69 -16.06 11.24 17.64
CA ARG A 69 -16.10 12.64 18.07
C ARG A 69 -16.05 12.73 19.58
N ASN A 70 -15.07 13.46 20.08
CA ASN A 70 -14.90 13.73 21.50
C ASN A 70 -15.91 14.78 21.99
N LYS A 71 -16.06 14.91 23.32
CA LYS A 71 -16.97 15.87 23.95
C LYS A 71 -16.63 17.33 23.66
N ASP A 72 -15.37 17.63 23.40
CA ASP A 72 -14.87 18.97 23.04
C ASP A 72 -15.00 19.28 21.54
N GLY A 73 -15.54 18.34 20.74
CA GLY A 73 -15.74 18.47 19.30
C GLY A 73 -14.56 18.00 18.46
N THR A 74 -13.41 17.67 19.05
CA THR A 74 -12.26 17.09 18.34
C THR A 74 -12.57 15.66 17.88
N ILE A 75 -11.79 15.16 16.92
CA ILE A 75 -11.92 13.81 16.37
C ILE A 75 -10.66 13.03 16.77
N SER A 76 -10.85 11.81 17.26
CA SER A 76 -9.77 10.89 17.55
C SER A 76 -10.01 9.54 16.86
N ALA A 77 -8.93 8.77 16.65
CA ALA A 77 -9.04 7.42 16.14
C ALA A 77 -9.90 6.56 17.07
N GLY A 78 -10.88 5.88 16.51
CA GLY A 78 -11.74 4.91 17.20
C GLY A 78 -11.25 3.49 16.95
N ASP A 79 -11.75 2.56 17.75
CA ASP A 79 -11.47 1.14 17.57
C ASP A 79 -12.26 0.52 16.41
N SER A 80 -11.99 -0.74 16.10
CA SER A 80 -12.62 -1.48 15.01
C SER A 80 -14.07 -1.92 15.29
N THR A 81 -14.61 -1.68 16.49
CA THR A 81 -15.95 -2.17 16.91
C THR A 81 -17.06 -1.61 16.02
N VAL A 82 -16.99 -0.32 15.68
CA VAL A 82 -17.97 0.31 14.79
C VAL A 82 -17.97 -0.33 13.40
N LEU A 83 -16.79 -0.63 12.86
CA LEU A 83 -16.64 -1.25 11.54
C LEU A 83 -17.16 -2.68 11.55
N LYS A 84 -16.94 -3.43 12.63
CA LYS A 84 -17.49 -4.76 12.84
C LYS A 84 -19.02 -4.72 12.82
N THR A 85 -19.61 -3.80 13.59
CA THR A 85 -21.08 -3.64 13.67
C THR A 85 -21.67 -3.29 12.30
N ILE A 86 -21.06 -2.34 11.57
CA ILE A 86 -21.51 -1.97 10.22
C ILE A 86 -21.41 -3.18 9.29
N SER A 87 -20.29 -3.90 9.29
CA SER A 87 -20.08 -5.05 8.41
C SER A 87 -21.09 -6.17 8.64
N GLU A 88 -21.42 -6.48 9.90
CA GLU A 88 -22.46 -7.45 10.25
C GLU A 88 -23.85 -7.04 9.73
N GLN A 89 -24.13 -5.73 9.64
CA GLN A 89 -25.40 -5.22 9.10
C GLN A 89 -25.45 -5.24 7.57
N ILE A 90 -24.34 -4.87 6.91
CA ILE A 90 -24.31 -4.72 5.44
C ILE A 90 -24.00 -6.01 4.70
N ALA A 91 -23.37 -6.99 5.35
CA ALA A 91 -22.95 -8.25 4.76
C ALA A 91 -23.16 -9.43 5.73
N PRO A 92 -24.40 -9.67 6.23
CA PRO A 92 -24.68 -10.64 7.30
C PRO A 92 -24.35 -12.09 6.93
N ASP A 93 -24.40 -12.41 5.64
CA ASP A 93 -24.15 -13.78 5.14
C ASP A 93 -22.71 -13.99 4.67
N THR A 94 -21.85 -12.97 4.79
CA THR A 94 -20.46 -13.05 4.37
C THR A 94 -19.58 -13.47 5.54
N PRO A 95 -18.84 -14.59 5.46
CA PRO A 95 -17.84 -14.92 6.45
C PRO A 95 -16.76 -13.85 6.50
N LEU A 96 -16.80 -12.99 7.53
CA LEU A 96 -15.92 -11.84 7.66
C LEU A 96 -15.30 -11.82 9.05
N GLN A 97 -13.98 -11.59 9.09
CA GLN A 97 -13.23 -11.42 10.32
C GLN A 97 -12.56 -10.05 10.34
N VAL A 98 -12.81 -9.28 11.40
CA VAL A 98 -12.18 -7.98 11.62
C VAL A 98 -10.94 -8.14 12.47
N ILE A 99 -9.83 -7.55 12.01
CA ILE A 99 -8.51 -7.59 12.64
C ILE A 99 -7.99 -6.16 12.74
N SER A 100 -7.45 -5.77 13.87
CA SER A 100 -6.82 -4.46 14.02
C SER A 100 -5.32 -4.57 13.77
N ALA A 101 -4.81 -3.79 12.82
CA ALA A 101 -3.39 -3.57 12.53
C ALA A 101 -3.01 -2.11 12.80
N GLY A 102 -3.72 -1.43 13.69
CA GLY A 102 -3.45 -0.06 14.09
C GLY A 102 -4.72 0.69 14.47
N GLN A 103 -4.52 1.81 15.16
CA GLN A 103 -5.59 2.73 15.57
C GLN A 103 -5.04 4.15 15.59
N TYR A 104 -4.94 4.78 14.40
CA TYR A 104 -4.37 6.11 14.24
C TYR A 104 -5.17 6.96 13.24
N LEU A 105 -5.02 8.26 13.30
CA LEU A 105 -5.40 9.14 12.20
C LEU A 105 -4.35 9.04 11.10
N SER A 106 -4.75 9.15 9.83
CA SER A 106 -3.84 8.85 8.71
C SER A 106 -2.60 9.73 8.62
N GLU A 107 -2.64 10.94 9.17
CA GLU A 107 -1.49 11.85 9.29
C GLU A 107 -0.46 11.41 10.33
N GLU A 108 -0.81 10.48 11.22
CA GLU A 108 0.06 9.89 12.23
C GLU A 108 0.77 8.62 11.75
N LEU A 109 0.47 8.17 10.52
CA LEU A 109 1.03 6.94 9.94
C LEU A 109 2.56 7.00 9.87
N GLU A 110 3.20 5.99 10.43
CA GLU A 110 4.65 5.79 10.46
C GLU A 110 5.08 4.53 9.68
N PRO A 111 6.37 4.37 9.35
CA PRO A 111 6.87 3.15 8.68
C PRO A 111 6.56 1.84 9.41
N SER A 112 6.51 1.87 10.75
CA SER A 112 6.12 0.72 11.60
C SER A 112 4.67 0.26 11.37
N ASP A 113 3.76 1.20 11.08
CA ASP A 113 2.36 0.88 10.82
C ASP A 113 2.20 0.16 9.47
N TRP A 114 2.97 0.58 8.47
CA TRP A 114 3.05 -0.16 7.20
C TRP A 114 3.63 -1.57 7.40
N ALA A 115 4.65 -1.71 8.26
CA ALA A 115 5.21 -3.03 8.56
C ALA A 115 4.16 -3.97 9.17
N GLU A 116 3.41 -3.51 10.15
CA GLU A 116 2.32 -4.29 10.76
C GLU A 116 1.26 -4.69 9.72
N LEU A 117 0.84 -3.74 8.88
CA LEU A 117 -0.14 -3.99 7.82
C LEU A 117 0.36 -5.02 6.79
N ILE A 118 1.61 -4.90 6.32
CA ILE A 118 2.21 -5.81 5.34
C ILE A 118 2.29 -7.23 5.91
N VAL A 119 2.78 -7.37 7.12
CA VAL A 119 2.94 -8.68 7.79
C VAL A 119 1.58 -9.31 8.05
N GLU A 120 0.59 -8.54 8.48
CA GLU A 120 -0.77 -9.04 8.69
C GLU A 120 -1.42 -9.53 7.39
N ILE A 121 -1.28 -8.77 6.29
CA ILE A 121 -1.75 -9.20 4.96
C ILE A 121 -1.07 -10.52 4.55
N ASN A 122 0.26 -10.59 4.62
CA ASN A 122 1.02 -11.81 4.32
C ASN A 122 0.56 -13.01 5.14
N ALA A 123 0.34 -12.81 6.45
CA ALA A 123 -0.13 -13.86 7.34
C ALA A 123 -1.50 -14.43 6.91
N ARG A 124 -2.42 -13.57 6.45
CA ARG A 124 -3.75 -14.02 5.97
C ARG A 124 -3.66 -14.75 4.64
N ILE A 125 -2.86 -14.25 3.70
CA ILE A 125 -2.61 -14.92 2.41
C ILE A 125 -1.97 -16.29 2.65
N SER A 126 -0.90 -16.36 3.43
CA SER A 126 -0.16 -17.59 3.73
C SER A 126 -1.00 -18.60 4.52
N ALA A 127 -1.97 -18.15 5.31
CA ALA A 127 -2.91 -19.05 5.98
C ALA A 127 -3.80 -19.83 5.00
N GLY A 128 -3.96 -19.39 3.74
CA GLY A 128 -4.72 -20.05 2.69
C GLY A 128 -6.22 -20.12 2.96
N THR A 129 -6.76 -19.22 3.78
CA THR A 129 -8.21 -19.13 4.09
C THR A 129 -8.83 -17.82 3.63
N ALA A 130 -8.00 -16.87 3.20
CA ALA A 130 -8.46 -15.59 2.70
C ALA A 130 -9.08 -15.76 1.30
N SER A 131 -10.35 -15.39 1.15
CA SER A 131 -10.98 -15.20 -0.16
C SER A 131 -10.89 -13.76 -0.64
N GLY A 132 -10.56 -12.85 0.27
CA GLY A 132 -10.35 -11.45 0.01
C GLY A 132 -9.89 -10.73 1.27
N ILE A 133 -9.24 -9.61 1.08
CA ILE A 133 -8.78 -8.72 2.16
C ILE A 133 -9.35 -7.34 1.93
N VAL A 134 -9.96 -6.75 2.96
CA VAL A 134 -10.40 -5.35 2.96
C VAL A 134 -9.55 -4.60 3.96
N VAL A 135 -8.85 -3.56 3.52
CA VAL A 135 -8.07 -2.66 4.39
C VAL A 135 -8.83 -1.36 4.57
N THR A 136 -9.07 -0.94 5.81
CA THR A 136 -9.65 0.37 6.09
C THR A 136 -8.61 1.33 6.63
N GLN A 137 -8.56 2.57 6.11
CA GLN A 137 -7.57 3.58 6.46
C GLN A 137 -8.16 4.99 6.42
N GLY A 138 -7.42 5.97 6.91
CA GLY A 138 -7.77 7.38 6.73
C GLY A 138 -7.36 7.91 5.34
N THR A 139 -8.04 8.95 4.89
CA THR A 139 -7.98 9.44 3.49
C THR A 139 -6.66 10.13 3.12
N TYR A 140 -5.97 10.79 4.06
CA TYR A 140 -4.82 11.65 3.72
C TYR A 140 -3.59 10.89 3.23
N THR A 141 -3.38 9.66 3.70
CA THR A 141 -2.25 8.81 3.30
C THR A 141 -2.67 7.59 2.50
N LEU A 142 -3.97 7.46 2.19
CA LEU A 142 -4.52 6.33 1.43
C LEU A 142 -3.78 6.09 0.11
N SER A 143 -3.46 7.15 -0.64
CA SER A 143 -2.78 7.06 -1.94
C SER A 143 -1.39 6.42 -1.83
N TYR A 144 -0.65 6.71 -0.76
CA TYR A 144 0.66 6.10 -0.49
C TYR A 144 0.53 4.62 -0.13
N THR A 145 -0.37 4.30 0.80
CA THR A 145 -0.60 2.91 1.22
C THR A 145 -1.16 2.06 0.09
N ALA A 146 -2.11 2.58 -0.69
CA ALA A 146 -2.68 1.87 -1.83
C ALA A 146 -1.61 1.54 -2.88
N ALA A 147 -0.75 2.49 -3.20
CA ALA A 147 0.36 2.28 -4.11
C ALA A 147 1.41 1.30 -3.54
N LEU A 148 1.73 1.38 -2.24
CA LEU A 148 2.64 0.45 -1.60
C LEU A 148 2.11 -0.99 -1.65
N LEU A 149 0.84 -1.19 -1.30
CA LEU A 149 0.22 -2.51 -1.37
C LEU A 149 0.14 -3.03 -2.81
N TYR A 150 -0.07 -2.14 -3.80
CA TYR A 150 0.00 -2.53 -5.21
C TYR A 150 1.38 -3.04 -5.58
N TRP A 151 2.44 -2.31 -5.25
CA TRP A 151 3.80 -2.73 -5.56
C TRP A 151 4.14 -4.08 -4.93
N LEU A 152 3.68 -4.35 -3.71
CA LEU A 152 4.00 -5.56 -2.96
C LEU A 152 3.11 -6.75 -3.28
N PHE A 153 1.85 -6.54 -3.69
CA PHE A 153 0.83 -7.58 -3.75
C PHE A 153 0.02 -7.62 -5.06
N SER A 154 0.47 -6.94 -6.13
CA SER A 154 -0.27 -6.92 -7.40
C SER A 154 -0.45 -8.29 -8.06
N ASP A 155 0.41 -9.24 -7.76
CA ASP A 155 0.38 -10.64 -8.21
C ASP A 155 -0.29 -11.60 -7.21
N SER A 156 -0.81 -11.07 -6.09
CA SER A 156 -1.51 -11.88 -5.10
C SER A 156 -2.74 -12.56 -5.70
N GLU A 157 -2.89 -13.87 -5.45
CA GLU A 157 -4.08 -14.63 -5.81
C GLU A 157 -5.30 -14.28 -4.95
N VAL A 158 -5.10 -13.51 -3.86
CA VAL A 158 -6.14 -13.00 -2.98
C VAL A 158 -6.35 -11.52 -3.26
N PRO A 159 -7.56 -11.07 -3.64
CA PRO A 159 -7.83 -9.65 -3.90
C PRO A 159 -7.70 -8.84 -2.61
N ILE A 160 -7.03 -7.68 -2.71
CA ILE A 160 -6.84 -6.73 -1.61
C ILE A 160 -7.54 -5.44 -1.99
N VAL A 161 -8.50 -5.01 -1.18
CA VAL A 161 -9.32 -3.83 -1.42
C VAL A 161 -9.11 -2.82 -0.30
N ILE A 162 -8.59 -1.64 -0.63
CA ILE A 162 -8.38 -0.57 0.33
C ILE A 162 -9.57 0.40 0.27
N THR A 163 -10.08 0.82 1.42
CA THR A 163 -11.18 1.77 1.51
C THR A 163 -11.00 2.76 2.67
N ALA A 164 -11.72 3.86 2.59
CA ALA A 164 -11.71 4.94 3.58
C ALA A 164 -13.07 5.64 3.62
N SER A 165 -13.23 6.58 4.55
CA SER A 165 -14.31 7.58 4.56
C SER A 165 -13.73 8.93 4.94
N SER A 166 -14.28 10.01 4.38
CA SER A 166 -14.00 11.40 4.83
C SER A 166 -14.87 11.82 6.00
N SER A 167 -15.90 11.03 6.30
CA SER A 167 -16.90 11.32 7.32
C SER A 167 -16.88 10.26 8.41
N LEU A 168 -17.29 10.66 9.62
CA LEU A 168 -17.44 9.72 10.74
C LEU A 168 -18.61 8.73 10.46
N PRO A 169 -18.51 7.48 10.91
CA PRO A 169 -19.51 6.44 10.63
C PRO A 169 -20.93 6.77 11.08
N LEU A 170 -21.06 7.50 12.20
CA LEU A 170 -22.37 7.86 12.75
C LEU A 170 -22.94 9.18 12.19
N GLU A 171 -22.15 9.91 11.40
CA GLU A 171 -22.53 11.22 10.86
C GLU A 171 -22.88 11.16 9.37
N SER A 172 -22.54 10.04 8.69
CA SER A 172 -22.73 9.87 7.26
C SER A 172 -22.82 8.40 6.87
N THR A 173 -23.51 8.10 5.80
CA THR A 173 -23.54 6.75 5.19
C THR A 173 -22.35 6.47 4.29
N GLU A 174 -21.38 7.37 4.17
CA GLU A 174 -20.22 7.20 3.28
C GLU A 174 -19.39 5.96 3.64
N ALA A 175 -19.12 5.76 4.93
CA ALA A 175 -18.39 4.58 5.41
C ALA A 175 -19.12 3.28 5.05
N GLU A 176 -20.45 3.24 5.26
CA GLU A 176 -21.30 2.08 4.94
C GLU A 176 -21.29 1.76 3.43
N VAL A 177 -21.46 2.77 2.58
CA VAL A 177 -21.44 2.62 1.11
C VAL A 177 -20.08 2.11 0.63
N ASN A 178 -19.00 2.69 1.13
CA ASN A 178 -17.66 2.31 0.73
C ASN A 178 -17.29 0.90 1.24
N LEU A 179 -17.64 0.55 2.48
CA LEU A 179 -17.41 -0.78 3.03
C LEU A 179 -18.20 -1.86 2.27
N ARG A 180 -19.48 -1.61 1.97
CA ARG A 180 -20.31 -2.53 1.18
C ARG A 180 -19.65 -2.85 -0.15
N LEU A 181 -19.28 -1.82 -0.91
CA LEU A 181 -18.63 -2.00 -2.21
C LEU A 181 -17.25 -2.65 -2.07
N ALA A 182 -16.49 -2.36 -1.00
CA ALA A 182 -15.19 -2.98 -0.76
C ALA A 182 -15.32 -4.49 -0.47
N ILE A 183 -16.27 -4.89 0.37
CA ILE A 183 -16.58 -6.31 0.65
C ILE A 183 -17.05 -7.01 -0.62
N GLU A 184 -17.94 -6.37 -1.40
CA GLU A 184 -18.40 -6.93 -2.66
C GLU A 184 -17.27 -7.10 -3.68
N THR A 185 -16.37 -6.12 -3.79
CA THR A 185 -15.20 -6.17 -4.68
C THR A 185 -14.27 -7.30 -4.25
N ALA A 186 -13.93 -7.39 -2.95
CA ALA A 186 -13.11 -8.46 -2.40
C ALA A 186 -13.72 -9.86 -2.56
N SER A 187 -15.06 -9.96 -2.68
CA SER A 187 -15.75 -11.24 -2.91
C SER A 187 -15.80 -11.65 -4.37
N LYS A 188 -15.75 -10.70 -5.31
CA LYS A 188 -15.98 -10.93 -6.75
C LYS A 188 -14.69 -11.01 -7.55
N GLU A 189 -13.69 -10.22 -7.20
CA GLU A 189 -12.39 -10.24 -7.86
C GLU A 189 -11.60 -11.49 -7.48
N LYS A 190 -10.70 -11.90 -8.33
CA LYS A 190 -9.91 -13.13 -8.13
C LYS A 190 -8.50 -12.82 -7.63
N ASN A 191 -7.97 -11.65 -7.98
CA ASN A 191 -6.59 -11.24 -7.68
C ASN A 191 -6.46 -9.73 -7.80
N GLY A 192 -5.33 -9.20 -7.35
CA GLY A 192 -4.94 -7.81 -7.52
C GLY A 192 -5.30 -6.90 -6.36
N VAL A 193 -4.91 -5.64 -6.49
CA VAL A 193 -5.09 -4.60 -5.49
C VAL A 193 -6.02 -3.52 -6.05
N PHE A 194 -7.01 -3.12 -5.26
CA PHE A 194 -8.05 -2.16 -5.65
C PHE A 194 -8.24 -1.10 -4.56
N VAL A 195 -8.76 0.05 -4.95
CA VAL A 195 -9.27 1.06 -4.01
C VAL A 195 -10.75 1.25 -4.23
N VAL A 196 -11.53 1.27 -3.15
CA VAL A 196 -12.94 1.59 -3.18
C VAL A 196 -13.17 2.92 -2.45
N TYR A 197 -13.70 3.90 -3.18
CA TYR A 197 -14.02 5.20 -2.59
C TYR A 197 -15.09 5.93 -3.40
N GLY A 198 -16.03 6.60 -2.71
CA GLY A 198 -17.10 7.38 -3.34
C GLY A 198 -17.98 6.54 -4.28
N GLY A 199 -18.25 5.28 -3.93
CA GLY A 199 -19.06 4.35 -4.72
C GLY A 199 -18.38 3.88 -6.02
N LYS A 200 -17.05 3.98 -6.13
CA LYS A 200 -16.28 3.57 -7.32
C LYS A 200 -15.14 2.64 -6.92
N VAL A 201 -14.79 1.75 -7.85
CA VAL A 201 -13.54 0.98 -7.81
C VAL A 201 -12.49 1.75 -8.62
N LEU A 202 -11.38 2.07 -7.98
CA LEU A 202 -10.29 2.90 -8.51
C LEU A 202 -8.99 2.08 -8.57
N SER A 203 -8.06 2.48 -9.42
CA SER A 203 -6.71 1.92 -9.41
C SER A 203 -5.95 2.38 -8.16
N PRO A 204 -5.15 1.52 -7.52
CA PRO A 204 -4.26 1.91 -6.43
C PRO A 204 -3.08 2.78 -6.90
N LEU A 205 -2.63 2.61 -8.15
CA LEU A 205 -1.59 3.46 -8.73
C LEU A 205 -2.15 4.78 -9.25
N ASN A 206 -1.35 5.81 -9.10
CA ASN A 206 -1.68 7.16 -9.53
C ASN A 206 -3.00 7.67 -8.92
N LEU A 207 -3.32 7.15 -7.76
CA LEU A 207 -4.43 7.64 -6.94
C LEU A 207 -4.01 8.95 -6.28
N HIS A 208 -4.85 9.96 -6.39
CA HIS A 208 -4.62 11.27 -5.77
C HIS A 208 -5.84 11.74 -4.99
N PHE A 209 -5.61 12.20 -3.76
CA PHE A 209 -6.64 12.82 -2.94
C PHE A 209 -6.84 14.27 -3.37
N GLU A 210 -7.94 14.59 -4.01
CA GLU A 210 -8.23 15.95 -4.47
C GLU A 210 -8.84 16.81 -3.36
N ARG A 211 -9.82 16.24 -2.65
CA ARG A 211 -10.52 16.87 -1.54
C ARG A 211 -11.42 15.84 -0.84
N PRO A 212 -11.94 16.13 0.36
CA PRO A 212 -12.92 15.27 1.02
C PRO A 212 -14.03 14.82 0.07
N GLY A 213 -14.28 13.51 0.00
CA GLY A 213 -15.25 12.88 -0.89
C GLY A 213 -14.73 12.60 -2.31
N ILE A 214 -13.53 13.02 -2.71
CA ILE A 214 -13.02 12.84 -4.08
C ILE A 214 -11.58 12.35 -4.12
N PHE A 215 -11.43 11.15 -4.69
CA PHE A 215 -10.17 10.65 -5.24
C PHE A 215 -10.27 10.57 -6.77
N SER A 216 -9.16 10.77 -7.44
CA SER A 216 -9.04 10.54 -8.88
C SER A 216 -7.76 9.77 -9.20
N ASN A 217 -7.77 9.03 -10.32
CA ASN A 217 -6.56 8.44 -10.86
C ASN A 217 -5.97 9.37 -11.92
N TRP A 218 -4.69 9.69 -11.78
CA TRP A 218 -3.94 10.48 -12.74
C TRP A 218 -3.30 9.58 -13.80
N ASN A 219 -3.24 10.06 -15.05
CA ASN A 219 -2.50 9.41 -16.14
C ASN A 219 -2.91 7.96 -16.50
N LEU A 220 -4.07 7.45 -16.04
CA LEU A 220 -4.57 6.12 -16.42
C LEU A 220 -5.18 6.03 -17.83
N THR A 221 -5.23 7.14 -18.58
CA THR A 221 -5.81 7.19 -19.93
C THR A 221 -4.89 6.64 -21.00
N SER A 222 -3.60 6.41 -20.72
CA SER A 222 -2.71 5.80 -21.69
C SER A 222 -3.06 4.31 -21.86
N GLN A 223 -3.24 3.89 -23.11
CA GLN A 223 -3.54 2.50 -23.50
C GLN A 223 -2.47 1.52 -22.97
N LYS A 224 -1.22 1.95 -22.88
CA LYS A 224 -0.09 1.19 -22.36
C LYS A 224 -0.24 0.79 -20.89
N PHE A 225 -0.81 1.64 -20.04
CA PHE A 225 -1.01 1.33 -18.63
C PHE A 225 -2.07 0.21 -18.43
N ARG A 226 -3.02 0.07 -19.36
CA ARG A 226 -4.02 -1.01 -19.39
C ARG A 226 -3.48 -2.30 -19.96
N GLU A 227 -2.48 -2.24 -20.84
CA GLU A 227 -1.93 -3.37 -21.58
C GLU A 227 -0.74 -4.03 -20.88
N SER A 228 -0.01 -3.29 -20.04
CA SER A 228 1.19 -3.83 -19.36
C SER A 228 0.87 -4.83 -18.25
N GLY A 229 -0.37 -4.93 -17.80
CA GLY A 229 -0.73 -5.80 -16.67
C GLY A 229 0.01 -5.41 -15.37
N PRO A 230 -0.17 -6.11 -14.29
CA PRO A 230 0.71 -5.98 -13.14
C PRO A 230 2.12 -6.30 -13.62
N VAL A 231 3.05 -5.36 -13.48
CA VAL A 231 4.47 -5.63 -13.70
C VAL A 231 4.80 -6.75 -12.72
N ALA A 232 5.20 -7.92 -13.25
CA ALA A 232 5.59 -9.05 -12.42
C ALA A 232 6.60 -8.52 -11.39
N THR A 233 6.18 -8.46 -10.16
CA THR A 233 6.90 -7.75 -9.14
C THR A 233 8.12 -8.57 -8.75
N GLN A 234 9.30 -7.96 -8.80
CA GLN A 234 10.53 -8.57 -8.27
C GLN A 234 10.52 -8.63 -6.73
N PHE A 235 9.36 -8.41 -6.12
CA PHE A 235 9.18 -8.35 -4.66
C PHE A 235 8.90 -9.73 -4.02
N SER A 236 9.39 -10.81 -4.65
CA SER A 236 9.38 -12.15 -4.06
C SER A 236 10.28 -12.21 -2.83
N GLY A 237 9.79 -12.76 -1.73
CA GLY A 237 10.56 -12.94 -0.49
C GLY A 237 10.09 -12.08 0.69
N ILE A 238 9.20 -11.11 0.47
CA ILE A 238 8.60 -10.31 1.57
C ILE A 238 7.72 -11.17 2.49
N SER A 239 7.15 -12.25 1.97
CA SER A 239 6.35 -13.20 2.75
C SER A 239 7.08 -13.84 3.92
N ASP A 240 8.42 -13.90 3.88
CA ASP A 240 9.25 -14.56 4.89
C ASP A 240 9.85 -13.58 5.91
N LEU A 241 9.63 -12.27 5.72
CA LEU A 241 10.14 -11.25 6.63
C LEU A 241 9.23 -11.11 7.86
N ASP A 242 9.83 -11.08 9.04
CA ASP A 242 9.12 -10.74 10.27
C ASP A 242 8.89 -9.22 10.39
N GLN A 243 7.99 -8.84 11.30
CA GLN A 243 7.59 -7.44 11.49
C GLN A 243 8.75 -6.54 11.89
N ASP A 244 9.68 -7.01 12.72
CA ASP A 244 10.82 -6.20 13.19
C ASP A 244 11.78 -5.90 12.02
N VAL A 245 11.97 -6.87 11.12
CA VAL A 245 12.81 -6.69 9.92
C VAL A 245 12.16 -5.70 8.97
N VAL A 246 10.88 -5.87 8.63
CA VAL A 246 10.14 -4.95 7.75
C VAL A 246 10.13 -3.54 8.33
N SER A 247 9.81 -3.38 9.63
CA SER A 247 9.80 -2.08 10.31
C SER A 247 11.16 -1.39 10.26
N ARG A 248 12.23 -2.13 10.52
CA ARG A 248 13.61 -1.59 10.46
C ARG A 248 13.99 -1.12 9.06
N LEU A 249 13.68 -1.92 8.02
CA LEU A 249 14.00 -1.57 6.63
C LEU A 249 13.23 -0.32 6.17
N LEU A 250 11.93 -0.25 6.45
CA LEU A 250 11.12 0.92 6.12
C LEU A 250 11.55 2.18 6.89
N ALA A 251 11.92 2.05 8.17
CA ALA A 251 12.43 3.15 8.96
C ALA A 251 13.81 3.63 8.44
N GLU A 252 14.67 2.72 7.98
CA GLU A 252 15.94 3.09 7.33
C GLU A 252 15.70 3.80 6.01
N ALA A 253 14.81 3.28 5.16
CA ALA A 253 14.40 3.93 3.91
C ALA A 253 13.89 5.35 4.16
N SER A 254 13.04 5.54 5.17
CA SER A 254 12.52 6.87 5.55
C SER A 254 13.64 7.85 5.95
N ARG A 255 14.68 7.39 6.66
CA ARG A 255 15.82 8.24 7.03
C ARG A 255 16.73 8.60 5.84
N LYS A 256 16.76 7.75 4.81
CA LYS A 256 17.56 7.97 3.60
C LYS A 256 16.84 8.75 2.51
N MET A 257 15.55 9.03 2.67
CA MET A 257 14.75 9.74 1.68
C MET A 257 14.47 11.17 2.14
N PHE A 258 14.41 12.08 1.14
CA PHE A 258 13.94 13.44 1.31
C PHE A 258 13.09 13.86 0.12
N MET A 259 12.04 14.65 0.37
CA MET A 259 11.17 15.17 -0.68
C MET A 259 11.10 16.69 -0.64
N CYS A 260 11.15 17.32 -1.81
CA CYS A 260 10.89 18.74 -1.97
C CYS A 260 10.00 19.03 -3.18
N ARG A 261 9.27 20.14 -3.09
CA ARG A 261 8.42 20.65 -4.17
C ARG A 261 8.96 21.98 -4.66
N LEU A 262 9.08 22.14 -6.00
CA LEU A 262 9.49 23.41 -6.56
C LEU A 262 8.39 24.46 -6.46
N TYR A 263 8.81 25.70 -6.20
CA TYR A 263 7.97 26.87 -6.17
C TYR A 263 8.74 28.08 -6.70
N PRO A 264 8.08 29.16 -7.17
CA PRO A 264 8.77 30.40 -7.56
C PRO A 264 9.57 30.98 -6.37
N GLY A 265 10.88 31.12 -6.58
CA GLY A 265 11.77 31.53 -5.48
C GLY A 265 12.44 30.38 -4.71
N PHE A 266 12.30 29.12 -5.18
CA PHE A 266 13.02 27.97 -4.63
C PHE A 266 14.54 28.23 -4.66
N ARG A 267 15.22 28.07 -3.51
CA ARG A 267 16.66 28.26 -3.38
C ARG A 267 17.35 26.95 -3.01
N SER A 268 18.04 26.37 -3.96
CA SER A 268 18.78 25.12 -3.79
C SER A 268 19.90 25.19 -2.74
N GLU A 269 20.43 26.39 -2.46
CA GLU A 269 21.47 26.59 -1.43
C GLU A 269 21.05 26.11 -0.03
N ILE A 270 19.78 26.32 0.34
CA ILE A 270 19.23 25.89 1.63
C ILE A 270 19.30 24.35 1.73
N TYR A 271 18.86 23.69 0.67
CA TYR A 271 18.85 22.23 0.58
C TYR A 271 20.27 21.66 0.56
N ASN A 272 21.20 22.28 -0.17
CA ASN A 272 22.59 21.89 -0.18
C ASN A 272 23.24 21.92 1.20
N LYS A 273 22.93 22.93 2.02
CA LYS A 273 23.42 23.01 3.40
C LYS A 273 22.84 21.89 4.26
N MET A 274 21.55 21.61 4.13
CA MET A 274 20.86 20.56 4.88
C MET A 274 21.41 19.16 4.47
N LEU A 275 21.47 18.88 3.17
CA LEU A 275 21.91 17.60 2.63
C LEU A 275 23.39 17.31 2.96
N LYS A 276 24.23 18.34 3.14
CA LYS A 276 25.64 18.15 3.49
C LYS A 276 25.86 17.36 4.77
N TYR A 277 24.95 17.42 5.72
CA TYR A 277 25.06 16.79 7.04
C TYR A 277 24.03 15.69 7.27
N SER A 278 23.28 15.30 6.25
CA SER A 278 22.27 14.25 6.35
C SER A 278 22.79 12.90 5.82
N SER A 279 22.09 11.82 6.21
CA SER A 279 22.26 10.48 5.67
C SER A 279 21.40 10.25 4.42
N VAL A 280 20.77 11.30 3.88
CA VAL A 280 19.89 11.20 2.72
C VAL A 280 20.69 10.72 1.50
N HIS A 281 20.12 9.72 0.83
CA HIS A 281 20.61 9.14 -0.41
C HIS A 281 19.67 9.45 -1.57
N SER A 282 18.36 9.36 -1.35
CA SER A 282 17.32 9.49 -2.38
C SER A 282 16.51 10.78 -2.20
N ILE A 283 16.42 11.59 -3.24
CA ILE A 283 15.72 12.89 -3.20
C ILE A 283 14.62 12.89 -4.24
N PHE A 284 13.38 13.02 -3.79
CA PHE A 284 12.22 13.22 -4.66
C PHE A 284 11.99 14.70 -4.88
N ILE A 285 11.84 15.10 -6.14
CA ILE A 285 11.55 16.47 -6.52
C ILE A 285 10.25 16.54 -7.30
N GLU A 286 9.23 17.21 -6.74
CA GLU A 286 8.04 17.56 -7.49
C GLU A 286 8.32 18.77 -8.39
N MET A 287 8.41 18.48 -9.70
CA MET A 287 8.79 19.42 -10.76
C MET A 287 7.56 20.16 -11.31
N TYR A 288 7.82 21.25 -12.01
CA TYR A 288 6.79 21.89 -12.83
C TYR A 288 6.48 21.07 -14.08
N GLY A 289 5.20 20.96 -14.43
CA GLY A 289 4.74 20.39 -15.69
C GLY A 289 5.44 19.09 -16.06
N ILE A 290 6.04 19.06 -17.23
CA ILE A 290 6.70 17.87 -17.78
C ILE A 290 8.11 17.60 -17.21
N GLY A 291 8.47 18.18 -16.06
CA GLY A 291 9.77 17.97 -15.42
C GLY A 291 10.69 19.20 -15.50
N SER A 292 10.11 20.38 -15.68
CA SER A 292 10.88 21.64 -15.77
C SER A 292 11.25 22.16 -14.38
N GLY A 293 12.46 22.69 -14.27
CA GLY A 293 12.97 23.42 -13.11
C GLY A 293 13.88 24.56 -13.55
N ASN A 294 14.17 25.51 -12.67
CA ASN A 294 15.11 26.59 -13.00
C ASN A 294 16.55 26.05 -13.08
N MET A 295 17.10 26.01 -14.28
CA MET A 295 18.47 25.57 -14.57
C MET A 295 19.39 26.71 -15.03
N THR A 296 18.96 27.97 -14.88
CA THR A 296 19.74 29.14 -15.24
C THR A 296 20.87 29.38 -14.22
N ASP A 297 21.82 30.23 -14.61
CA ASP A 297 22.90 30.64 -13.70
C ASP A 297 22.42 31.73 -12.74
N SER A 298 21.72 31.33 -11.68
CA SER A 298 21.13 32.25 -10.70
C SER A 298 21.06 31.58 -9.30
N ASP A 299 20.83 32.37 -8.26
CA ASP A 299 20.63 31.89 -6.89
C ASP A 299 19.42 30.98 -6.74
N TYR A 300 18.51 31.00 -7.70
CA TYR A 300 17.29 30.19 -7.73
C TYR A 300 17.42 28.93 -8.59
N SER A 301 18.63 28.62 -9.05
CA SER A 301 18.91 27.46 -9.88
C SER A 301 18.83 26.15 -9.07
N LEU A 302 18.25 25.12 -9.69
CA LEU A 302 18.25 23.76 -9.16
C LEU A 302 19.63 23.06 -9.33
N LYS A 303 20.39 23.51 -10.34
CA LYS A 303 21.66 22.91 -10.76
C LYS A 303 22.68 22.70 -9.63
N PRO A 304 22.93 23.67 -8.70
CA PRO A 304 23.87 23.44 -7.59
C PRO A 304 23.47 22.28 -6.65
N MET A 305 22.16 22.05 -6.45
CA MET A 305 21.67 20.93 -5.63
C MET A 305 21.93 19.61 -6.33
N LEU A 306 21.61 19.48 -7.61
CA LEU A 306 21.86 18.28 -8.40
C LEU A 306 23.34 17.94 -8.45
N LEU A 307 24.22 18.91 -8.79
CA LEU A 307 25.67 18.71 -8.83
C LEU A 307 26.26 18.30 -7.48
N THR A 308 25.80 18.91 -6.40
CA THR A 308 26.28 18.61 -5.05
C THR A 308 25.85 17.22 -4.61
N GLY A 309 24.61 16.87 -4.86
CA GLY A 309 24.06 15.55 -4.54
C GLY A 309 24.76 14.44 -5.32
N ASN A 310 24.91 14.59 -6.64
CA ASN A 310 25.59 13.60 -7.48
C ASN A 310 27.03 13.34 -7.04
N ARG A 311 27.78 14.37 -6.65
CA ARG A 311 29.15 14.20 -6.11
C ARG A 311 29.19 13.41 -4.80
N ARG A 312 28.06 13.27 -4.13
CA ARG A 312 27.89 12.53 -2.89
C ARG A 312 27.20 11.18 -3.08
N GLY A 313 26.95 10.78 -4.32
CA GLY A 313 26.26 9.54 -4.66
C GLY A 313 24.74 9.60 -4.40
N MET A 314 24.16 10.79 -4.21
CA MET A 314 22.72 10.92 -4.04
C MET A 314 22.01 10.74 -5.37
N ARG A 315 20.78 10.22 -5.35
CA ARG A 315 19.89 10.06 -6.49
C ARG A 315 18.72 11.04 -6.44
N PHE A 316 18.33 11.53 -7.61
CA PHE A 316 17.24 12.48 -7.75
C PHE A 316 16.14 11.85 -8.60
N TYR A 317 14.98 11.61 -7.98
CA TYR A 317 13.78 11.08 -8.64
C TYR A 317 12.79 12.23 -8.84
N CYS A 318 12.37 12.45 -10.09
CA CYS A 318 11.50 13.57 -10.44
C CYS A 318 10.07 13.09 -10.69
N THR A 319 9.11 13.78 -10.08
CA THR A 319 7.67 13.61 -10.31
C THR A 319 7.06 14.95 -10.74
N SER A 320 5.82 14.95 -11.23
CA SER A 320 5.14 16.17 -11.65
C SER A 320 4.17 16.69 -10.58
N GLN A 321 4.11 18.00 -10.40
CA GLN A 321 3.05 18.68 -9.65
C GLN A 321 1.69 18.64 -10.38
N GLN A 322 1.64 18.13 -11.59
CA GLN A 322 0.48 18.13 -12.48
C GLN A 322 0.14 16.71 -12.96
N LYS A 323 -1.07 16.55 -13.48
CA LYS A 323 -1.58 15.26 -14.00
C LYS A 323 -1.01 14.94 -15.39
N ILE A 324 0.30 15.04 -15.57
CA ILE A 324 0.95 14.82 -16.86
C ILE A 324 2.21 13.96 -16.71
N ASN A 325 2.56 13.30 -17.82
CA ASN A 325 3.81 12.55 -17.90
C ASN A 325 5.02 13.49 -17.91
N LEU A 326 6.11 13.08 -17.28
CA LEU A 326 7.39 13.72 -17.40
C LEU A 326 8.00 13.47 -18.79
N ASP A 327 8.43 14.53 -19.43
CA ASP A 327 9.14 14.47 -20.71
C ASP A 327 10.32 15.46 -20.72
N PHE A 328 11.49 14.95 -20.44
CA PHE A 328 12.70 15.74 -20.36
C PHE A 328 13.27 16.16 -21.73
N SER A 329 12.65 15.75 -22.83
CA SER A 329 13.12 16.08 -24.18
C SER A 329 12.64 17.44 -24.72
N GLN A 330 11.47 17.92 -24.24
CA GLN A 330 10.79 19.06 -24.87
C GLN A 330 11.33 20.42 -24.47
N TYR A 331 11.67 20.66 -23.21
CA TYR A 331 12.14 21.95 -22.75
C TYR A 331 13.60 21.90 -22.32
N ILE A 332 14.36 22.94 -22.68
CA ILE A 332 15.78 23.05 -22.30
C ILE A 332 16.00 22.98 -20.80
N THR A 333 15.04 23.46 -20.02
CA THR A 333 15.05 23.40 -18.53
C THR A 333 14.85 21.97 -18.01
N ALA A 334 13.92 21.22 -18.58
CA ALA A 334 13.72 19.80 -18.27
C ALA A 334 14.92 18.97 -18.71
N HIS A 335 15.41 19.19 -19.95
CA HIS A 335 16.61 18.54 -20.49
C HIS A 335 17.85 18.81 -19.60
N GLY A 336 17.98 20.03 -19.07
CA GLY A 336 19.04 20.39 -18.14
C GLY A 336 19.00 19.57 -16.83
N VAL A 337 17.82 19.31 -16.29
CA VAL A 337 17.62 18.46 -15.11
C VAL A 337 18.06 17.02 -15.40
N TRP A 338 17.65 16.46 -16.53
CA TRP A 338 18.05 15.12 -16.96
C TRP A 338 19.58 15.00 -17.18
N ARG A 339 20.20 15.98 -17.77
CA ARG A 339 21.66 16.01 -17.99
C ARG A 339 22.46 15.98 -16.68
N GLU A 340 21.91 16.50 -15.63
CA GLU A 340 22.49 16.42 -14.28
C GLU A 340 22.12 15.11 -13.57
N GLY A 341 21.65 14.07 -14.28
CA GLY A 341 21.45 12.72 -13.77
C GLY A 341 20.16 12.49 -12.97
N ALA A 342 19.18 13.38 -13.09
CA ALA A 342 17.89 13.15 -12.45
C ALA A 342 17.04 12.13 -13.24
N VAL A 343 16.37 11.24 -12.52
CA VAL A 343 15.56 10.14 -13.04
C VAL A 343 14.09 10.55 -13.11
N PRO A 344 13.48 10.62 -14.31
CA PRO A 344 12.06 10.89 -14.43
C PRO A 344 11.25 9.66 -14.01
N MET A 345 10.29 9.83 -13.11
CA MET A 345 9.38 8.75 -12.69
C MET A 345 8.19 8.58 -13.67
N GLY A 346 8.28 9.17 -14.86
CA GLY A 346 7.34 9.01 -15.95
C GLY A 346 5.91 9.42 -15.59
N TYR A 347 4.98 8.45 -15.69
CA TYR A 347 3.56 8.65 -15.37
C TYR A 347 3.23 8.56 -13.88
N LEU A 348 4.19 8.16 -13.04
CA LEU A 348 3.89 7.95 -11.62
C LEU A 348 3.64 9.29 -10.90
N THR A 349 2.59 9.32 -10.10
CA THR A 349 2.40 10.41 -9.12
C THR A 349 3.48 10.34 -8.05
N THR A 350 3.65 11.42 -7.29
CA THR A 350 4.59 11.45 -6.17
C THR A 350 4.30 10.35 -5.16
N GLU A 351 3.02 10.15 -4.84
CA GLU A 351 2.58 9.10 -3.92
C GLU A 351 2.98 7.70 -4.40
N SER A 352 2.75 7.42 -5.69
CA SER A 352 3.11 6.12 -6.29
C SER A 352 4.62 5.92 -6.40
N ALA A 353 5.38 6.96 -6.70
CA ALA A 353 6.84 6.89 -6.81
C ALA A 353 7.51 6.74 -5.43
N VAL A 354 7.03 7.44 -4.41
CA VAL A 354 7.49 7.30 -3.01
C VAL A 354 7.16 5.91 -2.48
N ALA A 355 5.95 5.41 -2.75
CA ALA A 355 5.55 4.06 -2.37
C ALA A 355 6.42 2.99 -3.05
N LEU A 356 6.79 3.17 -4.33
CA LEU A 356 7.74 2.31 -5.04
C LEU A 356 9.09 2.27 -4.35
N TYR A 357 9.62 3.44 -3.94
CA TYR A 357 10.88 3.51 -3.22
C TYR A 357 10.87 2.68 -1.93
N PHE A 358 9.79 2.77 -1.14
CA PHE A 358 9.65 1.93 0.05
C PHE A 358 9.54 0.44 -0.29
N ALA A 359 8.82 0.08 -1.34
CA ALA A 359 8.73 -1.30 -1.79
C ALA A 359 10.11 -1.85 -2.25
N CYS A 360 10.84 -1.10 -3.07
CA CYS A 360 12.21 -1.46 -3.48
C CYS A 360 13.14 -1.59 -2.27
N SER A 361 13.02 -0.72 -1.28
CA SER A 361 13.85 -0.73 -0.07
C SER A 361 13.66 -1.99 0.81
N LEU A 362 12.54 -2.70 0.67
CA LEU A 362 12.33 -3.98 1.35
C LEU A 362 13.09 -5.14 0.72
N CYS A 363 13.51 -5.00 -0.52
CA CYS A 363 14.13 -6.08 -1.31
C CYS A 363 15.58 -5.80 -1.69
N ALA A 364 16.01 -4.54 -1.66
CA ALA A 364 17.38 -4.17 -2.04
C ALA A 364 18.37 -4.43 -0.91
N ASP A 365 19.47 -5.11 -1.21
CA ASP A 365 20.57 -5.38 -0.28
C ASP A 365 21.55 -4.19 -0.15
N SER A 366 21.45 -3.21 -1.06
CA SER A 366 22.30 -2.03 -1.11
C SER A 366 21.63 -0.82 -1.74
N ASP A 367 22.16 0.38 -1.47
CA ASP A 367 21.70 1.61 -2.11
C ASP A 367 21.86 1.56 -3.66
N ALA A 368 22.91 0.87 -4.15
CA ALA A 368 23.11 0.71 -5.60
C ALA A 368 22.04 -0.18 -6.27
N GLU A 369 21.65 -1.25 -5.61
CA GLU A 369 20.57 -2.12 -6.08
C GLU A 369 19.20 -1.42 -6.01
N LEU A 370 18.97 -0.67 -4.92
CA LEU A 370 17.78 0.19 -4.81
C LEU A 370 17.68 1.18 -5.98
N ASP A 371 18.79 1.84 -6.33
CA ASP A 371 18.83 2.78 -7.45
C ASP A 371 18.54 2.07 -8.78
N GLU A 372 19.12 0.89 -9.01
CA GLU A 372 18.88 0.09 -10.21
C GLU A 372 17.40 -0.32 -10.32
N MET A 373 16.81 -0.81 -9.23
CA MET A 373 15.39 -1.15 -9.18
C MET A 373 14.51 0.05 -9.50
N MET A 374 14.76 1.21 -8.88
CA MET A 374 14.02 2.44 -9.11
C MET A 374 14.12 2.92 -10.56
N GLU A 375 15.32 2.87 -11.16
CA GLU A 375 15.55 3.25 -12.57
C GLU A 375 14.83 2.30 -13.53
N ASN A 376 14.85 0.98 -13.26
CA ASN A 376 14.16 -0.03 -14.06
C ASN A 376 12.64 0.19 -14.04
N TYR A 377 12.05 0.43 -12.87
CA TYR A 377 10.62 0.75 -12.78
C TYR A 377 10.29 2.10 -13.44
N ALA A 378 11.12 3.14 -13.23
CA ALA A 378 10.93 4.44 -13.88
C ALA A 378 10.89 4.31 -15.41
N ALA A 379 11.77 3.49 -15.98
CA ALA A 379 11.81 3.23 -17.44
C ALA A 379 10.52 2.58 -17.95
N LEU A 380 9.91 1.65 -17.19
CA LEU A 380 8.63 1.01 -17.56
C LEU A 380 7.47 2.01 -17.62
N TYR A 381 7.51 3.05 -16.80
CA TYR A 381 6.45 4.08 -16.71
C TYR A 381 6.77 5.38 -17.48
N SER A 382 7.91 5.45 -18.18
CA SER A 382 8.35 6.66 -18.91
C SER A 382 7.98 6.67 -20.40
N ASN A 383 7.49 5.56 -20.97
CA ASN A 383 7.27 5.42 -22.44
C ASN A 383 5.82 5.30 -22.84
#